data_f4cfa4a13c9ccbe1395b40373b3dfd24
#
_entry.id   f4cfa4a13c9ccbe1395b40373b3dfd24
#
_cell.length_a   1.000
_cell.length_b   1.000
_cell.length_c   1.000
_cell.angle_alpha   90.00
_cell.angle_beta   90.00
_cell.angle_gamma   90.00
#
_symmetry.space_group_name_H-M   'P 1'
#
loop_
_entity.id
_entity.type
_entity.pdbx_description
1 polymer ?
#
loop_
_entity_poly.entity_id
_entity_poly.type
_entity_poly.pdbx_seq_one_letter_code
_entity_poly.pdbx_strand_id
1 'polypeptide(L)'
;MKKGFIVLLFLFLLAEVYAQTEFTTCLFDSSRNRIVPVAIYQPRKENPKTRVIIFNHGYDGNKNDKSNRSYSYLTRFFGEKGYYVISIQHELSDDPLLAMEGNFMATRMPNWKRGEENILFTIREFKKLKPDLQWEKLCVIGHSNGGDITMLTATDHPELIMKAISMDHRRMIIPRTKKPRIYTLRGCDYDADPGVLPTSEEQKKFRIEVVRLDGVTHSNMGENGSAEQHDLINRHIYMFLNN
;
A
#
# COMPACT_ATOMS: atom_id res chain seq x y z
N MET A 1 -26.08 61.82 -30.79
CA MET A 1 -25.30 60.58 -30.94
C MET A 1 -24.88 60.15 -29.55
N LYS A 2 -25.59 59.11 -29.00
CA LYS A 2 -25.27 58.58 -27.69
C LYS A 2 -24.34 57.38 -27.91
N LYS A 3 -23.07 57.46 -27.43
CA LYS A 3 -22.13 56.34 -27.46
C LYS A 3 -22.46 55.41 -26.30
N GLY A 4 -22.96 54.20 -26.63
CA GLY A 4 -23.17 53.13 -25.66
C GLY A 4 -21.82 52.52 -25.27
N PHE A 5 -21.52 52.50 -23.99
CA PHE A 5 -20.35 51.80 -23.42
C PHE A 5 -20.77 50.37 -23.12
N ILE A 6 -20.22 49.38 -23.86
CA ILE A 6 -20.42 47.97 -23.57
C ILE A 6 -19.36 47.60 -22.53
N VAL A 7 -19.83 47.32 -21.29
CA VAL A 7 -18.98 46.74 -20.23
C VAL A 7 -19.00 45.24 -20.40
N LEU A 8 -17.90 44.67 -20.89
CA LEU A 8 -17.68 43.23 -20.92
C LEU A 8 -17.31 42.75 -19.50
N LEU A 9 -18.28 42.12 -18.82
CA LEU A 9 -18.04 41.51 -17.51
C LEU A 9 -17.33 40.14 -17.73
N PHE A 10 -16.01 40.07 -17.53
CA PHE A 10 -15.29 38.82 -17.46
C PHE A 10 -15.57 38.12 -16.13
N LEU A 11 -16.46 37.17 -16.13
CA LEU A 11 -16.63 36.21 -15.03
C LEU A 11 -15.41 35.25 -15.02
N PHE A 12 -14.43 35.56 -14.19
CA PHE A 12 -13.41 34.58 -13.81
C PHE A 12 -14.07 33.51 -12.93
N LEU A 13 -14.40 32.36 -13.51
CA LEU A 13 -14.65 31.17 -12.75
C LEU A 13 -13.31 30.73 -12.13
N LEU A 14 -13.09 31.11 -10.88
CA LEU A 14 -12.05 30.50 -10.03
C LEU A 14 -12.47 29.05 -9.80
N ALA A 15 -12.01 28.14 -10.66
CA ALA A 15 -12.01 26.73 -10.33
C ALA A 15 -11.05 26.58 -9.13
N GLU A 16 -11.59 26.37 -7.93
CA GLU A 16 -10.79 25.93 -6.80
C GLU A 16 -10.17 24.59 -7.17
N VAL A 17 -8.91 24.62 -7.55
CA VAL A 17 -8.11 23.41 -7.79
C VAL A 17 -7.76 22.88 -6.40
N TYR A 18 -8.65 22.08 -5.83
CA TYR A 18 -8.32 21.30 -4.64
C TYR A 18 -7.25 20.29 -5.05
N ALA A 19 -6.00 20.57 -4.73
CA ALA A 19 -4.90 19.64 -4.91
C ALA A 19 -5.09 18.47 -3.93
N GLN A 20 -4.62 17.28 -4.33
CA GLN A 20 -4.44 16.17 -3.41
C GLN A 20 -3.61 16.64 -2.21
N THR A 21 -4.01 16.30 -0.99
CA THR A 21 -3.26 16.66 0.21
C THR A 21 -2.37 15.50 0.62
N GLU A 22 -1.07 15.79 0.70
CA GLU A 22 -0.07 14.86 1.22
C GLU A 22 0.53 15.43 2.50
N PHE A 23 0.59 14.65 3.58
CA PHE A 23 1.23 15.05 4.82
C PHE A 23 1.73 13.84 5.60
N THR A 24 2.63 14.07 6.54
CA THR A 24 3.16 13.04 7.44
C THR A 24 2.75 13.34 8.87
N THR A 25 2.54 12.29 9.65
CA THR A 25 2.30 12.39 11.09
C THR A 25 2.90 11.18 11.79
N CYS A 26 3.00 11.24 13.12
CA CYS A 26 3.44 10.12 13.95
C CYS A 26 2.31 9.74 14.89
N LEU A 27 1.96 8.46 14.88
CA LEU A 27 1.10 7.87 15.89
C LEU A 27 1.97 7.33 17.03
N PHE A 28 1.47 7.35 18.26
CA PHE A 28 2.18 6.77 19.41
C PHE A 28 1.40 5.60 19.98
N ASP A 29 1.95 4.40 19.83
CA ASP A 29 1.42 3.19 20.44
C ASP A 29 1.96 3.04 21.87
N SER A 30 1.18 3.48 22.83
CA SER A 30 1.56 3.45 24.25
C SER A 30 1.72 2.04 24.80
N SER A 31 1.02 1.04 24.23
CA SER A 31 1.10 -0.34 24.68
C SER A 31 2.45 -0.99 24.36
N ARG A 32 3.10 -0.55 23.26
CA ARG A 32 4.41 -1.02 22.81
C ARG A 32 5.52 0.01 23.03
N ASN A 33 5.20 1.19 23.59
CA ASN A 33 6.10 2.34 23.66
C ASN A 33 6.75 2.65 22.31
N ARG A 34 5.94 2.69 21.24
CA ARG A 34 6.43 2.77 19.86
C ARG A 34 5.81 3.93 19.08
N ILE A 35 6.66 4.70 18.42
CA ILE A 35 6.23 5.65 17.40
C ILE A 35 5.98 4.87 16.08
N VAL A 36 4.87 5.17 15.42
CA VAL A 36 4.52 4.65 14.10
C VAL A 36 4.33 5.84 13.15
N PRO A 37 5.37 6.24 12.43
CA PRO A 37 5.26 7.32 11.45
C PRO A 37 4.44 6.87 10.24
N VAL A 38 3.57 7.75 9.75
CA VAL A 38 2.74 7.48 8.57
C VAL A 38 2.77 8.66 7.59
N ALA A 39 2.75 8.36 6.31
CA ALA A 39 2.47 9.32 5.25
C ALA A 39 1.04 9.10 4.74
N ILE A 40 0.31 10.18 4.58
CA ILE A 40 -1.11 10.15 4.24
C ILE A 40 -1.30 10.88 2.93
N TYR A 41 -2.03 10.24 2.01
CA TYR A 41 -2.40 10.80 0.70
C TYR A 41 -3.91 10.81 0.62
N GLN A 42 -4.48 12.01 0.82
CA GLN A 42 -5.93 12.21 0.84
C GLN A 42 -6.45 12.45 -0.58
N PRO A 43 -7.62 11.89 -0.94
CA PRO A 43 -8.27 12.26 -2.17
C PRO A 43 -8.75 13.73 -2.11
N ARG A 44 -8.92 14.36 -3.26
CA ARG A 44 -9.44 15.75 -3.36
C ARG A 44 -10.78 15.94 -2.65
N LYS A 45 -11.59 14.89 -2.58
CA LYS A 45 -12.89 14.88 -1.92
C LYS A 45 -13.10 13.57 -1.20
N GLU A 46 -13.18 13.62 0.12
CA GLU A 46 -13.58 12.48 0.95
C GLU A 46 -15.10 12.39 1.05
N ASN A 47 -15.60 11.16 1.13
CA ASN A 47 -17.01 10.87 1.37
C ASN A 47 -17.15 9.44 1.97
N PRO A 48 -18.32 9.01 2.43
CA PRO A 48 -18.53 7.68 3.04
C PRO A 48 -18.26 6.49 2.10
N LYS A 49 -18.03 6.71 0.80
CA LYS A 49 -17.61 5.68 -0.16
C LYS A 49 -16.12 5.68 -0.42
N THR A 50 -15.35 6.57 0.22
CA THR A 50 -13.89 6.63 0.08
C THR A 50 -13.27 5.39 0.69
N ARG A 51 -12.67 4.54 -0.14
CA ARG A 51 -11.99 3.30 0.27
C ARG A 51 -10.61 3.61 0.83
N VAL A 52 -10.14 2.79 1.76
CA VAL A 52 -8.84 2.95 2.40
C VAL A 52 -7.84 1.95 1.82
N ILE A 53 -6.63 2.43 1.59
CA ILE A 53 -5.45 1.62 1.29
C ILE A 53 -4.44 1.81 2.40
N ILE A 54 -3.94 0.72 2.97
CA ILE A 54 -2.71 0.71 3.78
C ILE A 54 -1.58 0.21 2.89
N PHE A 55 -0.49 0.96 2.83
CA PHE A 55 0.69 0.63 2.04
C PHE A 55 1.89 0.35 2.94
N ASN A 56 2.62 -0.73 2.61
CA ASN A 56 3.76 -1.25 3.35
C ASN A 56 4.99 -1.28 2.44
N HIS A 57 6.01 -0.49 2.78
CA HIS A 57 7.24 -0.38 2.00
C HIS A 57 8.15 -1.61 2.12
N GLY A 58 9.09 -1.77 1.19
CA GLY A 58 10.16 -2.76 1.27
C GLY A 58 11.23 -2.41 2.30
N TYR A 59 12.02 -3.40 2.71
CA TYR A 59 13.12 -3.20 3.66
C TYR A 59 14.27 -2.43 3.03
N ASP A 60 14.78 -1.42 3.73
CA ASP A 60 15.87 -0.53 3.28
C ASP A 60 17.08 -0.49 4.24
N GLY A 61 17.17 -1.43 5.17
CA GLY A 61 18.26 -1.54 6.15
C GLY A 61 18.12 -0.60 7.34
N ASN A 62 16.92 -0.11 7.66
CA ASN A 62 16.62 0.84 8.74
C ASN A 62 17.35 2.19 8.57
N LYS A 63 17.80 2.52 7.36
CA LYS A 63 18.63 3.70 7.08
C LYS A 63 17.82 4.93 6.70
N ASN A 64 16.58 4.71 6.25
CA ASN A 64 15.73 5.75 5.73
C ASN A 64 14.47 5.92 6.60
N ASP A 65 14.36 7.04 7.28
CA ASP A 65 13.19 7.44 8.07
C ASP A 65 11.99 7.90 7.22
N LYS A 66 12.10 7.75 5.89
CA LYS A 66 11.12 8.20 4.90
C LYS A 66 10.68 7.08 3.95
N SER A 67 10.91 5.81 4.30
CA SER A 67 10.52 4.66 3.47
C SER A 67 9.01 4.60 3.23
N ASN A 68 8.21 5.15 4.12
CA ASN A 68 6.77 5.36 3.92
C ASN A 68 6.42 6.34 2.79
N ARG A 69 7.40 7.02 2.19
CA ARG A 69 7.23 7.91 1.03
C ARG A 69 7.98 7.43 -0.21
N SER A 70 8.67 6.28 -0.12
CA SER A 70 9.49 5.71 -1.21
C SER A 70 8.68 5.01 -2.30
N TYR A 71 7.37 5.22 -2.36
CA TYR A 71 6.47 4.68 -3.40
C TYR A 71 5.48 5.75 -3.83
N SER A 72 5.98 6.97 -3.96
CA SER A 72 5.15 8.15 -4.23
C SER A 72 4.38 8.04 -5.55
N TYR A 73 4.93 7.36 -6.55
CA TYR A 73 4.29 7.08 -7.83
C TYR A 73 2.96 6.29 -7.66
N LEU A 74 2.91 5.42 -6.64
CA LEU A 74 1.74 4.58 -6.35
C LEU A 74 0.80 5.27 -5.38
N THR A 75 1.32 5.78 -4.26
CA THR A 75 0.48 6.35 -3.19
C THR A 75 -0.24 7.61 -3.64
N ARG A 76 0.43 8.49 -4.40
CA ARG A 76 -0.19 9.68 -5.00
C ARG A 76 -1.22 9.30 -6.06
N PHE A 77 -0.88 8.36 -6.95
CA PHE A 77 -1.81 7.88 -7.97
C PHE A 77 -3.13 7.40 -7.34
N PHE A 78 -3.07 6.60 -6.28
CA PHE A 78 -4.30 6.12 -5.63
C PHE A 78 -5.04 7.22 -4.87
N GLY A 79 -4.33 8.19 -4.26
CA GLY A 79 -4.95 9.39 -3.71
C GLY A 79 -5.74 10.17 -4.77
N GLU A 80 -5.15 10.37 -5.96
CA GLU A 80 -5.81 11.02 -7.10
C GLU A 80 -7.01 10.21 -7.65
N LYS A 81 -6.95 8.87 -7.53
CA LYS A 81 -8.06 7.96 -7.89
C LYS A 81 -9.17 7.90 -6.83
N GLY A 82 -9.09 8.70 -5.78
CA GLY A 82 -10.15 8.81 -4.78
C GLY A 82 -10.01 7.88 -3.59
N TYR A 83 -8.86 7.25 -3.38
CA TYR A 83 -8.58 6.44 -2.19
C TYR A 83 -7.94 7.28 -1.09
N TYR A 84 -8.22 6.94 0.15
CA TYR A 84 -7.47 7.43 1.31
C TYR A 84 -6.31 6.47 1.56
N VAL A 85 -5.08 6.91 1.25
CA VAL A 85 -3.90 6.05 1.34
C VAL A 85 -3.11 6.41 2.61
N ILE A 86 -2.78 5.38 3.40
CA ILE A 86 -1.95 5.47 4.60
C ILE A 86 -0.73 4.59 4.37
N SER A 87 0.44 5.19 4.21
CA SER A 87 1.70 4.49 4.05
C SER A 87 2.47 4.48 5.37
N ILE A 88 2.79 3.29 5.88
CA ILE A 88 3.36 3.09 7.21
C ILE A 88 4.88 2.97 7.13
N GLN A 89 5.60 3.64 8.03
CA GLN A 89 7.02 3.40 8.30
C GLN A 89 7.13 2.21 9.26
N HIS A 90 7.66 1.08 8.78
CA HIS A 90 7.74 -0.14 9.58
C HIS A 90 8.98 -0.22 10.43
N GLU A 91 10.13 0.10 9.86
CA GLU A 91 11.42 0.07 10.54
C GLU A 91 11.83 1.46 11.00
N LEU A 92 12.31 1.54 12.23
CA LEU A 92 12.98 2.70 12.81
C LEU A 92 14.48 2.42 12.89
N SER A 93 15.29 3.46 13.05
CA SER A 93 16.76 3.35 13.07
C SER A 93 17.32 2.46 14.17
N ASP A 94 16.60 2.35 15.28
CA ASP A 94 16.94 1.55 16.47
C ASP A 94 16.31 0.15 16.50
N ASP A 95 15.49 -0.19 15.48
CA ASP A 95 14.94 -1.53 15.37
C ASP A 95 16.02 -2.58 15.01
N PRO A 96 15.86 -3.83 15.47
CA PRO A 96 16.70 -4.92 14.98
C PRO A 96 16.68 -5.03 13.45
N LEU A 97 17.85 -5.21 12.85
CA LEU A 97 17.96 -5.41 11.41
C LEU A 97 17.24 -6.69 10.96
N LEU A 98 16.71 -6.66 9.75
CA LEU A 98 16.09 -7.82 9.12
C LEU A 98 17.15 -8.92 8.93
N ALA A 99 16.83 -10.15 9.31
CA ALA A 99 17.72 -11.29 9.12
C ALA A 99 17.98 -11.54 7.62
N MET A 100 19.26 -11.70 7.26
CA MET A 100 19.70 -11.95 5.88
C MET A 100 20.15 -13.39 5.67
N GLU A 101 20.13 -14.22 6.73
CA GLU A 101 20.58 -15.61 6.72
C GLU A 101 19.63 -16.49 7.56
N GLY A 102 19.78 -17.81 7.40
CA GLY A 102 19.04 -18.82 8.15
C GLY A 102 17.67 -19.14 7.56
N ASN A 103 16.82 -19.78 8.36
CA ASN A 103 15.43 -20.05 7.99
C ASN A 103 14.62 -18.76 8.09
N PHE A 104 14.35 -18.11 6.95
CA PHE A 104 13.69 -16.81 6.91
C PHE A 104 12.28 -16.80 7.54
N MET A 105 11.54 -17.92 7.48
CA MET A 105 10.24 -17.99 8.17
C MET A 105 10.39 -17.84 9.68
N ALA A 106 11.47 -18.38 10.26
CA ALA A 106 11.74 -18.23 11.68
C ALA A 106 12.44 -16.89 12.00
N THR A 107 13.51 -16.55 11.25
CA THR A 107 14.40 -15.44 11.58
C THR A 107 13.80 -14.06 11.27
N ARG A 108 12.87 -13.96 10.29
CA ARG A 108 12.17 -12.72 9.92
C ARG A 108 10.82 -12.56 10.61
N MET A 109 10.26 -13.61 11.20
CA MET A 109 8.96 -13.55 11.86
C MET A 109 8.85 -12.41 12.90
N PRO A 110 9.85 -12.12 13.75
CA PRO A 110 9.78 -10.98 14.67
C PRO A 110 9.62 -9.62 13.97
N ASN A 111 10.30 -9.42 12.82
CA ASN A 111 10.14 -8.21 12.00
C ASN A 111 8.75 -8.14 11.40
N TRP A 112 8.27 -9.24 10.80
CA TRP A 112 6.94 -9.29 10.18
C TRP A 112 5.82 -9.10 11.20
N LYS A 113 5.93 -9.69 12.40
CA LYS A 113 4.96 -9.49 13.49
C LYS A 113 4.93 -8.03 13.97
N ARG A 114 6.09 -7.39 14.09
CA ARG A 114 6.15 -5.95 14.40
C ARG A 114 5.47 -5.11 13.31
N GLY A 115 5.68 -5.46 12.04
CA GLY A 115 5.01 -4.80 10.90
C GLY A 115 3.50 -5.00 10.91
N GLU A 116 3.03 -6.22 11.18
CA GLU A 116 1.61 -6.55 11.35
C GLU A 116 0.99 -5.74 12.49
N GLU A 117 1.63 -5.68 13.65
CA GLU A 117 1.17 -4.87 14.78
C GLU A 117 1.07 -3.38 14.44
N ASN A 118 2.02 -2.85 13.63
CA ASN A 118 1.92 -1.47 13.12
C ASN A 118 0.71 -1.28 12.23
N ILE A 119 0.37 -2.25 11.38
CA ILE A 119 -0.84 -2.22 10.53
C ILE A 119 -2.09 -2.21 11.41
N LEU A 120 -2.21 -3.14 12.36
CA LEU A 120 -3.37 -3.27 13.23
C LEU A 120 -3.58 -2.02 14.09
N PHE A 121 -2.50 -1.48 14.64
CA PHE A 121 -2.52 -0.23 15.39
C PHE A 121 -2.99 0.94 14.51
N THR A 122 -2.44 1.07 13.31
CA THR A 122 -2.80 2.13 12.36
C THR A 122 -4.28 2.03 11.97
N ILE A 123 -4.79 0.84 11.67
CA ILE A 123 -6.22 0.61 11.38
C ILE A 123 -7.08 1.08 12.55
N ARG A 124 -6.73 0.69 13.78
CA ARG A 124 -7.50 1.04 14.98
C ARG A 124 -7.55 2.55 15.20
N GLU A 125 -6.42 3.23 15.10
CA GLU A 125 -6.35 4.67 15.34
C GLU A 125 -7.04 5.48 14.22
N PHE A 126 -6.84 5.09 12.96
CA PHE A 126 -7.49 5.79 11.85
C PHE A 126 -9.01 5.53 11.78
N LYS A 127 -9.50 4.37 12.21
CA LYS A 127 -10.96 4.16 12.37
C LYS A 127 -11.58 5.12 13.37
N LYS A 128 -10.85 5.54 14.42
CA LYS A 128 -11.32 6.56 15.37
C LYS A 128 -11.25 7.96 14.76
N LEU A 129 -10.18 8.27 14.01
CA LEU A 129 -9.95 9.60 13.41
C LEU A 129 -10.83 9.85 12.18
N LYS A 130 -11.13 8.82 11.41
CA LYS A 130 -11.85 8.85 10.13
C LYS A 130 -12.91 7.73 10.09
N PRO A 131 -13.90 7.75 10.99
CA PRO A 131 -14.89 6.66 11.09
C PRO A 131 -15.76 6.53 9.83
N ASP A 132 -15.96 7.61 9.08
CA ASP A 132 -16.85 7.65 7.92
C ASP A 132 -16.22 7.07 6.64
N LEU A 133 -14.92 6.70 6.66
CA LEU A 133 -14.29 6.03 5.52
C LEU A 133 -14.77 4.58 5.39
N GLN A 134 -14.71 4.04 4.18
CA GLN A 134 -15.23 2.70 3.87
C GLN A 134 -14.25 1.59 4.32
N TRP A 135 -14.10 1.40 5.63
CA TRP A 135 -13.18 0.45 6.26
C TRP A 135 -13.49 -1.01 5.96
N GLU A 136 -14.75 -1.36 5.70
CA GLU A 136 -15.14 -2.72 5.31
C GLU A 136 -14.60 -3.12 3.92
N LYS A 137 -14.09 -2.15 3.16
CA LYS A 137 -13.41 -2.35 1.88
C LYS A 137 -11.91 -2.05 1.94
N LEU A 138 -11.32 -2.19 3.13
CA LEU A 138 -9.89 -2.00 3.33
C LEU A 138 -9.08 -2.87 2.38
N CYS A 139 -8.11 -2.25 1.72
CA CYS A 139 -7.06 -2.93 0.97
C CYS A 139 -5.71 -2.72 1.64
N VAL A 140 -4.91 -3.79 1.71
CA VAL A 140 -3.53 -3.73 2.19
C VAL A 140 -2.61 -4.11 1.03
N ILE A 141 -1.64 -3.24 0.74
CA ILE A 141 -0.68 -3.40 -0.36
C ILE A 141 0.72 -3.36 0.23
N GLY A 142 1.63 -4.20 -0.24
CA GLY A 142 3.02 -4.14 0.20
C GLY A 142 4.02 -4.65 -0.82
N HIS A 143 5.21 -4.08 -0.82
CA HIS A 143 6.32 -4.48 -1.67
C HIS A 143 7.38 -5.22 -0.85
N SER A 144 7.99 -6.28 -1.43
CA SER A 144 9.12 -6.98 -0.83
C SER A 144 8.81 -7.43 0.61
N ASN A 145 9.60 -7.01 1.61
CA ASN A 145 9.32 -7.26 3.04
C ASN A 145 7.94 -6.75 3.47
N GLY A 146 7.51 -5.58 2.97
CA GLY A 146 6.14 -5.08 3.20
C GLY A 146 5.07 -5.97 2.58
N GLY A 147 5.39 -6.66 1.49
CA GLY A 147 4.54 -7.70 0.90
C GLY A 147 4.46 -8.96 1.76
N ASP A 148 5.58 -9.37 2.37
CA ASP A 148 5.60 -10.48 3.35
C ASP A 148 4.71 -10.11 4.57
N ILE A 149 4.83 -8.90 5.11
CA ILE A 149 3.99 -8.38 6.20
C ILE A 149 2.51 -8.35 5.78
N THR A 150 2.22 -7.92 4.55
CA THR A 150 0.85 -7.91 4.00
C THR A 150 0.23 -9.30 3.96
N MET A 151 0.99 -10.32 3.52
CA MET A 151 0.49 -11.69 3.45
C MET A 151 0.34 -12.30 4.85
N LEU A 152 1.22 -11.98 5.80
CA LEU A 152 1.05 -12.38 7.20
C LEU A 152 -0.25 -11.79 7.77
N THR A 153 -0.46 -10.47 7.62
CA THR A 153 -1.68 -9.81 8.10
C THR A 153 -2.94 -10.39 7.45
N ALA A 154 -2.88 -10.72 6.15
CA ALA A 154 -3.99 -11.36 5.45
C ALA A 154 -4.28 -12.81 5.94
N THR A 155 -3.26 -13.49 6.49
CA THR A 155 -3.38 -14.81 7.08
C THR A 155 -4.02 -14.75 8.46
N ASP A 156 -3.52 -13.86 9.31
CA ASP A 156 -3.88 -13.83 10.73
C ASP A 156 -5.13 -12.99 11.01
N HIS A 157 -5.44 -12.00 10.14
CA HIS A 157 -6.57 -11.08 10.29
C HIS A 157 -7.40 -10.95 8.99
N PRO A 158 -7.87 -12.07 8.42
CA PRO A 158 -8.60 -12.05 7.14
C PRO A 158 -9.92 -11.27 7.20
N GLU A 159 -10.51 -11.11 8.38
CA GLU A 159 -11.77 -10.39 8.60
C GLU A 159 -11.63 -8.87 8.43
N LEU A 160 -10.43 -8.32 8.65
CA LEU A 160 -10.17 -6.89 8.54
C LEU A 160 -9.94 -6.42 7.10
N ILE A 161 -9.58 -7.34 6.21
CA ILE A 161 -9.05 -7.01 4.88
C ILE A 161 -10.01 -7.53 3.81
N MET A 162 -10.41 -6.66 2.88
CA MET A 162 -11.18 -7.07 1.71
C MET A 162 -10.25 -7.58 0.60
N LYS A 163 -9.13 -6.89 0.38
CA LYS A 163 -8.13 -7.25 -0.64
C LYS A 163 -6.72 -7.11 -0.09
N ALA A 164 -5.88 -8.11 -0.33
CA ALA A 164 -4.45 -8.09 -0.04
C ALA A 164 -3.66 -8.17 -1.36
N ILE A 165 -2.76 -7.23 -1.56
CA ILE A 165 -1.96 -7.14 -2.79
C ILE A 165 -0.48 -7.14 -2.41
N SER A 166 0.30 -8.08 -2.94
CA SER A 166 1.74 -8.03 -2.78
C SER A 166 2.43 -7.69 -4.10
N MET A 167 3.52 -6.96 -3.97
CA MET A 167 4.43 -6.62 -5.03
C MET A 167 5.75 -7.33 -4.73
N ASP A 168 5.99 -8.42 -5.42
CA ASP A 168 7.23 -9.22 -5.43
C ASP A 168 7.79 -9.64 -4.05
N HIS A 169 6.90 -9.94 -3.07
CA HIS A 169 7.34 -10.57 -1.82
C HIS A 169 7.82 -12.01 -2.10
N ARG A 170 8.66 -12.59 -1.24
CA ARG A 170 9.34 -13.85 -1.58
C ARG A 170 9.32 -14.92 -0.50
N ARG A 171 8.91 -14.60 0.74
CA ARG A 171 9.13 -15.48 1.90
C ARG A 171 7.84 -15.93 2.57
N MET A 172 6.91 -15.02 2.82
CA MET A 172 5.66 -15.34 3.49
C MET A 172 4.72 -16.09 2.54
N ILE A 173 4.19 -17.21 3.00
CA ILE A 173 3.24 -18.02 2.22
C ILE A 173 1.97 -17.20 1.95
N ILE A 174 1.54 -17.17 0.69
CA ILE A 174 0.23 -16.60 0.33
C ILE A 174 -0.86 -17.48 0.93
N PRO A 175 -1.80 -16.95 1.74
CA PRO A 175 -2.87 -17.76 2.32
C PRO A 175 -3.80 -18.33 1.25
N ARG A 176 -4.11 -19.62 1.35
CA ARG A 176 -4.99 -20.36 0.43
C ARG A 176 -6.45 -20.14 0.83
N THR A 177 -6.96 -18.92 0.58
CA THR A 177 -8.27 -18.47 0.98
C THR A 177 -8.99 -17.73 -0.15
N LYS A 178 -10.33 -17.68 -0.08
CA LYS A 178 -11.16 -16.86 -0.99
C LYS A 178 -11.42 -15.46 -0.44
N LYS A 179 -11.17 -15.23 0.86
CA LYS A 179 -11.34 -13.94 1.53
C LYS A 179 -10.23 -13.77 2.59
N PRO A 180 -9.46 -12.69 2.52
CA PRO A 180 -9.52 -11.62 1.51
C PRO A 180 -9.25 -12.11 0.08
N ARG A 181 -9.62 -11.30 -0.92
CA ARG A 181 -9.16 -11.51 -2.29
C ARG A 181 -7.68 -11.19 -2.37
N ILE A 182 -6.90 -12.08 -2.97
CA ILE A 182 -5.44 -11.97 -2.99
C ILE A 182 -4.93 -11.84 -4.41
N TYR A 183 -4.00 -10.91 -4.57
CA TYR A 183 -3.29 -10.62 -5.81
C TYR A 183 -1.81 -10.49 -5.55
N THR A 184 -0.99 -10.92 -6.49
CA THR A 184 0.45 -10.70 -6.43
C THR A 184 1.02 -10.33 -7.79
N LEU A 185 1.75 -9.22 -7.84
CA LEU A 185 2.61 -8.85 -8.96
C LEU A 185 3.98 -9.45 -8.74
N ARG A 186 4.57 -10.02 -9.78
CA ARG A 186 5.89 -10.64 -9.73
C ARG A 186 6.86 -9.89 -10.65
N GLY A 187 8.04 -9.62 -10.16
CA GLY A 187 9.16 -9.16 -10.97
C GLY A 187 9.68 -10.25 -11.90
N CYS A 188 10.50 -9.86 -12.87
CA CYS A 188 11.09 -10.79 -13.85
C CYS A 188 12.43 -11.39 -13.43
N ASP A 189 13.03 -10.90 -12.33
CA ASP A 189 14.42 -11.18 -11.94
C ASP A 189 14.58 -12.17 -10.78
N TYR A 190 13.55 -12.35 -9.93
CA TYR A 190 13.62 -13.27 -8.80
C TYR A 190 12.37 -14.13 -8.67
N ASP A 191 12.59 -15.39 -8.28
CA ASP A 191 11.49 -16.27 -7.90
C ASP A 191 11.20 -16.18 -6.39
N ALA A 192 9.97 -16.48 -6.01
CA ALA A 192 9.62 -16.66 -4.61
C ALA A 192 10.15 -17.99 -4.10
N ASP A 193 10.33 -18.09 -2.78
CA ASP A 193 10.72 -19.38 -2.15
C ASP A 193 9.70 -20.48 -2.45
N PRO A 194 10.11 -21.74 -2.48
CA PRO A 194 9.20 -22.86 -2.70
C PRO A 194 7.99 -22.82 -1.76
N GLY A 195 6.79 -23.01 -2.30
CA GLY A 195 5.53 -23.01 -1.54
C GLY A 195 4.93 -21.64 -1.25
N VAL A 196 5.63 -20.55 -1.49
CA VAL A 196 5.09 -19.18 -1.29
C VAL A 196 3.93 -18.91 -2.25
N LEU A 197 4.16 -19.14 -3.54
CA LEU A 197 3.11 -18.93 -4.56
C LEU A 197 2.15 -20.12 -4.61
N PRO A 198 0.86 -19.87 -4.89
CA PRO A 198 -0.11 -20.93 -5.10
C PRO A 198 0.13 -21.67 -6.43
N THR A 199 -0.16 -22.97 -6.47
CA THR A 199 -0.21 -23.75 -7.72
C THR A 199 -1.33 -23.23 -8.63
N SER A 200 -1.33 -23.66 -9.91
CA SER A 200 -2.40 -23.25 -10.84
C SER A 200 -3.78 -23.74 -10.40
N GLU A 201 -3.88 -24.92 -9.76
CA GLU A 201 -5.11 -25.44 -9.17
C GLU A 201 -5.56 -24.60 -7.98
N GLU A 202 -4.63 -24.23 -7.09
CA GLU A 202 -4.89 -23.38 -5.94
C GLU A 202 -5.33 -21.97 -6.35
N GLN A 203 -4.68 -21.39 -7.38
CA GLN A 203 -5.09 -20.10 -7.95
C GLN A 203 -6.56 -20.13 -8.39
N LYS A 204 -6.96 -21.15 -9.14
CA LYS A 204 -8.36 -21.33 -9.57
C LYS A 204 -9.30 -21.57 -8.37
N LYS A 205 -8.93 -22.47 -7.45
CA LYS A 205 -9.74 -22.84 -6.29
C LYS A 205 -10.00 -21.66 -5.37
N PHE A 206 -8.98 -20.86 -5.09
CA PHE A 206 -9.04 -19.75 -4.14
C PHE A 206 -9.22 -18.39 -4.82
N ARG A 207 -9.25 -18.32 -6.16
CA ARG A 207 -9.33 -17.10 -6.96
C ARG A 207 -8.18 -16.13 -6.62
N ILE A 208 -6.98 -16.67 -6.47
CA ILE A 208 -5.75 -15.89 -6.28
C ILE A 208 -5.18 -15.57 -7.66
N GLU A 209 -4.84 -14.32 -7.90
CA GLU A 209 -4.24 -13.89 -9.16
C GLU A 209 -2.74 -13.64 -8.99
N VAL A 210 -1.94 -14.33 -9.80
CA VAL A 210 -0.48 -14.18 -9.86
C VAL A 210 -0.13 -13.63 -11.24
N VAL A 211 0.44 -12.43 -11.29
CA VAL A 211 0.78 -11.76 -12.55
C VAL A 211 2.28 -11.44 -12.55
N ARG A 212 3.01 -11.99 -13.53
CA ARG A 212 4.41 -11.63 -13.77
C ARG A 212 4.46 -10.45 -14.74
N LEU A 213 5.27 -9.45 -14.41
CA LEU A 213 5.46 -8.26 -15.22
C LEU A 213 6.77 -8.40 -15.99
N ASP A 214 6.67 -8.53 -17.31
CA ASP A 214 7.85 -8.57 -18.16
C ASP A 214 8.57 -7.22 -18.16
N GLY A 215 9.90 -7.26 -18.04
CA GLY A 215 10.73 -6.05 -18.01
C GLY A 215 10.63 -5.21 -16.73
N VAL A 216 9.96 -5.70 -15.68
CA VAL A 216 9.91 -5.07 -14.36
C VAL A 216 10.66 -5.93 -13.36
N THR A 217 11.79 -5.47 -12.85
CA THR A 217 12.55 -6.16 -11.80
C THR A 217 11.98 -5.86 -10.41
N HIS A 218 12.44 -6.61 -9.42
CA HIS A 218 12.13 -6.34 -8.01
C HIS A 218 12.36 -4.88 -7.62
N SER A 219 13.53 -4.36 -7.96
CA SER A 219 13.90 -2.98 -7.62
C SER A 219 13.11 -1.91 -8.39
N ASN A 220 12.62 -2.23 -9.60
CA ASN A 220 11.79 -1.31 -10.38
C ASN A 220 10.38 -1.12 -9.79
N MET A 221 9.94 -2.01 -8.89
CA MET A 221 8.69 -1.83 -8.16
C MET A 221 8.77 -0.78 -7.04
N GLY A 222 9.99 -0.30 -6.70
CA GLY A 222 10.22 0.88 -5.89
C GLY A 222 10.35 2.15 -6.73
N GLU A 223 10.97 3.20 -6.18
CA GLU A 223 11.18 4.49 -6.88
C GLU A 223 12.17 4.41 -8.07
N ASN A 224 12.90 3.30 -8.22
CA ASN A 224 13.90 3.11 -9.29
C ASN A 224 13.29 2.66 -10.64
N GLY A 225 11.99 2.45 -10.69
CA GLY A 225 11.29 2.11 -11.94
C GLY A 225 11.19 3.29 -12.89
N SER A 226 11.08 3.01 -14.22
CA SER A 226 10.75 4.04 -15.19
C SER A 226 9.28 4.47 -15.07
N ALA A 227 8.92 5.61 -15.66
CA ALA A 227 7.55 6.08 -15.69
C ALA A 227 6.58 5.06 -16.31
N GLU A 228 7.02 4.35 -17.37
CA GLU A 228 6.24 3.30 -18.03
C GLU A 228 6.03 2.08 -17.11
N GLN A 229 7.08 1.68 -16.37
CA GLN A 229 7.00 0.58 -15.40
C GLN A 229 6.07 0.94 -14.24
N HIS A 230 6.17 2.16 -13.71
CA HIS A 230 5.28 2.67 -12.66
C HIS A 230 3.82 2.74 -13.13
N ASP A 231 3.57 3.21 -14.36
CA ASP A 231 2.22 3.24 -14.94
C ASP A 231 1.66 1.83 -15.14
N LEU A 232 2.48 0.87 -15.59
CA LEU A 232 2.08 -0.53 -15.72
C LEU A 232 1.68 -1.12 -14.36
N ILE A 233 2.49 -0.92 -13.32
CA ILE A 233 2.21 -1.38 -11.95
C ILE A 233 0.90 -0.76 -11.43
N ASN A 234 0.76 0.57 -11.57
CA ASN A 234 -0.42 1.30 -11.14
C ASN A 234 -1.70 0.79 -11.81
N ARG A 235 -1.65 0.51 -13.12
CA ARG A 235 -2.79 -0.04 -13.87
C ARG A 235 -3.19 -1.43 -13.38
N HIS A 236 -2.22 -2.34 -13.17
CA HIS A 236 -2.50 -3.67 -12.64
C HIS A 236 -3.14 -3.62 -11.26
N ILE A 237 -2.57 -2.85 -10.34
CA ILE A 237 -3.13 -2.70 -8.99
C ILE A 237 -4.53 -2.06 -9.05
N TYR A 238 -4.72 -1.03 -9.90
CA TYR A 238 -6.01 -0.37 -10.06
C TYR A 238 -7.09 -1.34 -10.58
N MET A 239 -6.75 -2.20 -11.56
CA MET A 239 -7.65 -3.26 -12.02
C MET A 239 -8.01 -4.23 -10.87
N PHE A 240 -7.02 -4.70 -10.10
CA PHE A 240 -7.27 -5.59 -8.95
C PHE A 240 -8.17 -4.95 -7.89
N LEU A 241 -8.02 -3.65 -7.67
CA LEU A 241 -8.85 -2.93 -6.70
C LEU A 241 -10.31 -2.80 -7.15
N ASN A 242 -10.60 -2.82 -8.45
CA ASN A 242 -11.94 -2.58 -9.00
C ASN A 242 -12.64 -3.84 -9.54
N ASN A 243 -11.96 -5.00 -9.54
CA ASN A 243 -12.54 -6.33 -9.79
C ASN A 243 -12.99 -6.97 -8.47
#